data_194611c1d80587be11f6690603a8b762
#
_entry.id   194611c1d80587be11f6690603a8b762
#
_cell.length_a   1.000
_cell.length_b   1.000
_cell.length_c   1.000
_cell.angle_alpha   90.00
_cell.angle_beta   90.00
_cell.angle_gamma   90.00
#
_symmetry.space_group_name_H-M   'P 1'
#
loop_
_entity.id
_entity.type
_entity.pdbx_description
1 polymer ?
#
loop_
_entity_poly.entity_id
_entity_poly.type
_entity_poly.pdbx_seq_one_letter_code
_entity_poly.pdbx_strand_id
1 'polypeptide(L)'
;MAGGHPERRLIVTRLTEAEKIARMAKLLSQKQGLALPRYQEIKHAAELALDMLRKSLDAFARLDVVMAAQVVRQDDQVDEEFRAIMRYLITFMMEDPRTISTSLEILFVAKAIERIGDHAKNMSEYVIYMVKGRDVRHVTVDEIDREIEL
;
A
#
# COMPACT_ATOMS: atom_id res chain seq x y z
N MET A 1 -6.35 21.72 -22.25
CA MET A 1 -7.31 21.19 -21.29
C MET A 1 -6.97 19.73 -21.00
N ALA A 2 -6.24 19.48 -19.95
CA ALA A 2 -5.79 18.11 -19.61
C ALA A 2 -6.77 17.46 -18.63
N GLY A 3 -7.90 17.02 -19.16
CA GLY A 3 -8.83 16.12 -18.47
C GLY A 3 -8.32 14.67 -18.54
N GLY A 4 -7.24 14.39 -17.85
CA GLY A 4 -6.75 13.02 -17.75
C GLY A 4 -7.75 12.21 -16.93
N HIS A 5 -8.35 11.17 -17.53
CA HIS A 5 -9.22 10.21 -16.86
C HIS A 5 -8.60 9.77 -15.54
N PRO A 6 -9.33 9.81 -14.41
CA PRO A 6 -8.82 9.40 -13.10
C PRO A 6 -8.26 7.97 -13.10
N GLU A 7 -8.80 7.08 -13.92
CA GLU A 7 -8.32 5.72 -14.12
C GLU A 7 -6.89 5.65 -14.70
N ARG A 8 -6.55 6.53 -15.66
CA ARG A 8 -5.19 6.59 -16.21
C ARG A 8 -4.18 7.04 -15.16
N ARG A 9 -4.54 8.00 -14.30
CA ARG A 9 -3.67 8.43 -13.19
C ARG A 9 -3.40 7.29 -12.21
N LEU A 10 -4.42 6.52 -11.84
CA LEU A 10 -4.29 5.37 -10.94
C LEU A 10 -3.36 4.29 -11.52
N ILE A 11 -3.54 3.94 -12.79
CA ILE A 11 -2.70 2.93 -13.47
C ILE A 11 -1.25 3.41 -13.57
N VAL A 12 -1.02 4.65 -14.01
CA VAL A 12 0.33 5.23 -14.13
C VAL A 12 1.03 5.30 -12.77
N THR A 13 0.33 5.71 -11.72
CA THR A 13 0.92 5.78 -10.37
C THR A 13 1.32 4.40 -9.85
N ARG A 14 0.52 3.36 -10.12
CA ARG A 14 0.83 1.97 -9.73
C ARG A 14 2.03 1.41 -10.47
N LEU A 15 2.13 1.64 -11.77
CA LEU A 15 3.30 1.26 -12.56
C LEU A 15 4.57 1.95 -12.03
N THR A 16 4.46 3.21 -11.60
CA THR A 16 5.57 3.95 -11.01
C THR A 16 6.03 3.35 -9.68
N GLU A 17 5.10 2.95 -8.80
CA GLU A 17 5.47 2.31 -7.53
C GLU A 17 6.08 0.92 -7.75
N ALA A 18 5.52 0.10 -8.64
CA ALA A 18 6.09 -1.20 -9.01
C ALA A 18 7.48 -1.05 -9.64
N GLU A 19 7.70 -0.05 -10.48
CA GLU A 19 9.00 0.26 -11.08
C GLU A 19 10.03 0.66 -10.00
N LYS A 20 9.63 1.46 -9.01
CA LYS A 20 10.49 1.83 -7.87
C LYS A 20 10.91 0.59 -7.09
N ILE A 21 9.97 -0.31 -6.77
CA ILE A 21 10.26 -1.56 -6.08
C ILE A 21 11.24 -2.40 -6.87
N ALA A 22 11.01 -2.59 -8.17
CA ALA A 22 11.88 -3.37 -9.04
C ALA A 22 13.30 -2.79 -9.13
N ARG A 23 13.42 -1.47 -9.24
CA ARG A 23 14.71 -0.74 -9.26
C ARG A 23 15.46 -0.92 -7.96
N MET A 24 14.81 -0.76 -6.82
CA MET A 24 15.41 -0.94 -5.51
C MET A 24 15.81 -2.38 -5.24
N ALA A 25 14.97 -3.35 -5.63
CA ALA A 25 15.29 -4.77 -5.54
C ALA A 25 16.56 -5.12 -6.33
N LYS A 26 16.73 -4.55 -7.53
CA LYS A 26 17.95 -4.70 -8.34
C LYS A 26 19.18 -4.12 -7.64
N LEU A 27 19.08 -2.93 -7.07
CA LEU A 27 20.17 -2.29 -6.33
C LEU A 27 20.58 -3.10 -5.09
N LEU A 28 19.61 -3.62 -4.35
CA LEU A 28 19.84 -4.46 -3.17
C LEU A 28 20.46 -5.81 -3.54
N SER A 29 20.04 -6.42 -4.66
CA SER A 29 20.62 -7.70 -5.13
C SER A 29 22.07 -7.57 -5.58
N GLN A 30 22.51 -6.38 -6.00
CA GLN A 30 23.90 -6.11 -6.37
C GLN A 30 24.83 -5.97 -5.17
N LYS A 31 24.28 -5.71 -3.99
CA LYS A 31 25.04 -5.65 -2.71
C LYS A 31 25.21 -7.06 -2.16
N GLN A 32 26.11 -7.85 -2.75
CA GLN A 32 26.37 -9.24 -2.35
C GLN A 32 26.77 -9.30 -0.86
N GLY A 33 26.08 -10.18 -0.10
CA GLY A 33 26.44 -10.54 1.27
C GLY A 33 25.73 -9.79 2.39
N LEU A 34 24.84 -8.85 2.11
CA LEU A 34 24.00 -8.21 3.13
C LEU A 34 22.67 -8.97 3.24
N ALA A 35 22.44 -9.68 4.35
CA ALA A 35 21.12 -10.12 4.74
C ALA A 35 20.26 -8.86 4.89
N LEU A 36 19.18 -8.74 4.08
CA LEU A 36 18.27 -7.61 4.18
C LEU A 36 17.58 -7.64 5.54
N PRO A 37 17.78 -6.64 6.41
CA PRO A 37 17.08 -6.58 7.67
C PRO A 37 15.56 -6.52 7.39
N ARG A 38 14.80 -7.32 8.13
CA ARG A 38 13.32 -7.34 8.02
C ARG A 38 12.78 -7.74 6.64
N TYR A 39 13.48 -8.60 5.91
CA TYR A 39 13.03 -9.07 4.60
C TYR A 39 11.65 -9.76 4.66
N GLN A 40 11.40 -10.56 5.70
CA GLN A 40 10.13 -11.27 5.85
C GLN A 40 8.97 -10.32 6.10
N GLU A 41 9.17 -9.28 6.90
CA GLU A 41 8.16 -8.26 7.18
C GLU A 41 7.86 -7.42 5.93
N ILE A 42 8.89 -7.08 5.16
CA ILE A 42 8.70 -6.36 3.88
C ILE A 42 7.94 -7.22 2.88
N LYS A 43 8.27 -8.51 2.80
CA LYS A 43 7.57 -9.48 1.96
C LYS A 43 6.11 -9.60 2.39
N HIS A 44 5.84 -9.73 3.68
CA HIS A 44 4.49 -9.81 4.22
C HIS A 44 3.66 -8.54 3.90
N ALA A 45 4.23 -7.35 4.12
CA ALA A 45 3.58 -6.09 3.76
C ALA A 45 3.28 -6.01 2.25
N ALA A 46 4.18 -6.50 1.40
CA ALA A 46 3.98 -6.54 -0.05
C ALA A 46 2.85 -7.50 -0.45
N GLU A 47 2.76 -8.66 0.19
CA GLU A 47 1.69 -9.65 -0.03
C GLU A 47 0.33 -9.08 0.38
N LEU A 48 0.24 -8.38 1.51
CA LEU A 48 -0.96 -7.68 1.97
C LEU A 48 -1.39 -6.60 0.97
N ALA A 49 -0.48 -5.74 0.54
CA ALA A 49 -0.79 -4.68 -0.42
C ALA A 49 -1.23 -5.24 -1.78
N LEU A 50 -0.65 -6.36 -2.21
CA LEU A 50 -1.04 -7.05 -3.44
C LEU A 50 -2.43 -7.68 -3.35
N ASP A 51 -2.77 -8.26 -2.21
CA ASP A 51 -4.10 -8.81 -1.92
C ASP A 51 -5.15 -7.69 -1.93
N MET A 52 -4.87 -6.56 -1.25
CA MET A 52 -5.72 -5.37 -1.29
C MET A 52 -5.95 -4.87 -2.71
N LEU A 53 -4.90 -4.82 -3.52
CA LEU A 53 -5.00 -4.39 -4.91
C LEU A 53 -5.91 -5.31 -5.74
N ARG A 54 -5.74 -6.63 -5.61
CA ARG A 54 -6.60 -7.62 -6.31
C ARG A 54 -8.05 -7.48 -5.89
N LYS A 55 -8.31 -7.42 -4.58
CA LYS A 55 -9.67 -7.25 -4.03
C LYS A 55 -10.30 -5.93 -4.48
N SER A 56 -9.54 -4.84 -4.50
CA SER A 56 -10.06 -3.54 -4.93
C SER A 56 -10.43 -3.52 -6.42
N LEU A 57 -9.67 -4.21 -7.27
CA LEU A 57 -9.99 -4.37 -8.69
C LEU A 57 -11.25 -5.23 -8.89
N ASP A 58 -11.38 -6.32 -8.14
CA ASP A 58 -12.55 -7.19 -8.17
C ASP A 58 -13.80 -6.46 -7.65
N ALA A 59 -13.68 -5.74 -6.54
CA ALA A 59 -14.75 -4.90 -5.99
C ALA A 59 -15.19 -3.84 -7.00
N PHE A 60 -14.27 -3.22 -7.70
CA PHE A 60 -14.58 -2.23 -8.73
C PHE A 60 -15.32 -2.86 -9.93
N ALA A 61 -14.84 -4.00 -10.41
CA ALA A 61 -15.45 -4.70 -11.55
C ALA A 61 -16.88 -5.17 -11.28
N ARG A 62 -17.17 -5.54 -10.02
CA ARG A 62 -18.47 -6.09 -9.60
C ARG A 62 -19.36 -5.10 -8.87
N LEU A 63 -18.84 -3.89 -8.57
CA LEU A 63 -19.46 -2.92 -7.66
C LEU A 63 -19.80 -3.54 -6.28
N ASP A 64 -18.88 -4.37 -5.79
CA ASP A 64 -19.02 -5.10 -4.54
C ASP A 64 -18.58 -4.24 -3.35
N VAL A 65 -19.56 -3.67 -2.67
CA VAL A 65 -19.34 -2.76 -1.52
C VAL A 65 -18.77 -3.50 -0.31
N VAL A 66 -19.15 -4.77 -0.11
CA VAL A 66 -18.67 -5.57 1.01
C VAL A 66 -17.19 -5.87 0.86
N MET A 67 -16.76 -6.28 -0.32
CA MET A 67 -15.36 -6.49 -0.63
C MET A 67 -14.56 -5.18 -0.55
N ALA A 68 -15.13 -4.09 -1.04
CA ALA A 68 -14.52 -2.76 -0.94
C ALA A 68 -14.26 -2.35 0.52
N ALA A 69 -15.22 -2.56 1.42
CA ALA A 69 -15.05 -2.29 2.85
C ALA A 69 -13.99 -3.18 3.50
N GLN A 70 -13.87 -4.44 3.08
CA GLN A 70 -12.80 -5.32 3.56
C GLN A 70 -11.41 -4.76 3.21
N VAL A 71 -11.23 -4.21 2.00
CA VAL A 71 -9.97 -3.57 1.60
C VAL A 71 -9.68 -2.36 2.45
N VAL A 72 -10.66 -1.51 2.74
CA VAL A 72 -10.48 -0.32 3.59
C VAL A 72 -10.00 -0.73 5.00
N ARG A 73 -10.55 -1.79 5.58
CA ARG A 73 -10.08 -2.31 6.89
C ARG A 73 -8.68 -2.90 6.82
N GLN A 74 -8.34 -3.56 5.73
CA GLN A 74 -7.03 -4.20 5.55
C GLN A 74 -5.90 -3.18 5.46
N ASP A 75 -6.18 -1.95 5.08
CA ASP A 75 -5.22 -0.86 4.99
C ASP A 75 -4.52 -0.57 6.32
N ASP A 76 -5.23 -0.65 7.44
CA ASP A 76 -4.65 -0.47 8.77
C ASP A 76 -3.52 -1.46 9.06
N GLN A 77 -3.62 -2.69 8.55
CA GLN A 77 -2.58 -3.71 8.73
C GLN A 77 -1.31 -3.34 7.94
N VAL A 78 -1.45 -2.87 6.70
CA VAL A 78 -0.29 -2.42 5.89
C VAL A 78 0.39 -1.22 6.55
N ASP A 79 -0.38 -0.31 7.09
CA ASP A 79 0.12 0.86 7.82
C ASP A 79 0.89 0.47 9.09
N GLU A 80 0.40 -0.51 9.83
CA GLU A 80 1.09 -1.02 11.03
C GLU A 80 2.41 -1.70 10.67
N GLU A 81 2.41 -2.54 9.64
CA GLU A 81 3.63 -3.17 9.13
C GLU A 81 4.65 -2.12 8.68
N PHE A 82 4.22 -1.11 7.93
CA PHE A 82 5.09 -0.02 7.50
C PHE A 82 5.70 0.73 8.70
N ARG A 83 4.89 1.08 9.71
CA ARG A 83 5.38 1.76 10.91
C ARG A 83 6.38 0.90 11.70
N ALA A 84 6.16 -0.42 11.77
CA ALA A 84 7.06 -1.34 12.43
C ALA A 84 8.41 -1.44 11.70
N ILE A 85 8.39 -1.57 10.36
CA ILE A 85 9.58 -1.57 9.52
C ILE A 85 10.36 -0.26 9.69
N MET A 86 9.67 0.87 9.65
CA MET A 86 10.29 2.19 9.79
C MET A 86 10.97 2.36 11.14
N ARG A 87 10.31 2.01 12.25
CA ARG A 87 10.92 2.08 13.61
C ARG A 87 12.17 1.22 13.70
N TYR A 88 12.13 0.01 13.16
CA TYR A 88 13.29 -0.88 13.15
C TYR A 88 14.46 -0.29 12.36
N LEU A 89 14.20 0.23 11.15
CA LEU A 89 15.24 0.81 10.30
C LEU A 89 15.88 2.05 10.96
N ILE A 90 15.10 2.88 11.63
CA ILE A 90 15.63 4.03 12.40
C ILE A 90 16.57 3.54 13.50
N THR A 91 16.16 2.56 14.29
CA THR A 91 17.01 1.98 15.34
C THR A 91 18.29 1.41 14.76
N PHE A 92 18.20 0.67 13.66
CA PHE A 92 19.34 0.06 13.00
C PHE A 92 20.33 1.09 12.46
N MET A 93 19.84 2.21 11.88
CA MET A 93 20.69 3.32 11.46
C MET A 93 21.39 4.03 12.62
N MET A 94 20.74 4.11 13.78
CA MET A 94 21.32 4.71 14.99
C MET A 94 22.43 3.83 15.59
N GLU A 95 22.30 2.52 15.53
CA GLU A 95 23.28 1.55 16.05
C GLU A 95 24.52 1.47 15.16
N ASP A 96 24.35 1.48 13.85
CA ASP A 96 25.47 1.45 12.89
C ASP A 96 25.25 2.41 11.72
N PRO A 97 25.89 3.61 11.76
CA PRO A 97 25.77 4.62 10.69
C PRO A 97 26.15 4.13 9.29
N ARG A 98 26.92 3.04 9.17
CA ARG A 98 27.29 2.44 7.87
C ARG A 98 26.09 1.82 7.16
N THR A 99 25.02 1.57 7.89
CA THR A 99 23.79 0.95 7.35
C THR A 99 22.79 1.97 6.79
N ILE A 100 23.05 3.28 6.97
CA ILE A 100 22.10 4.36 6.60
C ILE A 100 21.69 4.24 5.13
N SER A 101 22.63 4.12 4.21
CA SER A 101 22.33 4.05 2.77
C SER A 101 21.42 2.86 2.43
N THR A 102 21.73 1.68 2.94
CA THR A 102 20.92 0.46 2.72
C THR A 102 19.55 0.56 3.39
N SER A 103 19.49 1.10 4.60
CA SER A 103 18.24 1.31 5.33
C SER A 103 17.29 2.27 4.62
N LEU A 104 17.83 3.35 4.02
CA LEU A 104 17.04 4.28 3.21
C LEU A 104 16.47 3.60 1.95
N GLU A 105 17.25 2.77 1.26
CA GLU A 105 16.76 2.01 0.11
C GLU A 105 15.61 1.09 0.50
N ILE A 106 15.72 0.39 1.63
CA ILE A 106 14.66 -0.46 2.17
C ILE A 106 13.43 0.36 2.55
N LEU A 107 13.62 1.53 3.16
CA LEU A 107 12.54 2.44 3.51
C LEU A 107 11.77 2.91 2.28
N PHE A 108 12.45 3.21 1.16
CA PHE A 108 11.80 3.57 -0.09
C PHE A 108 10.96 2.41 -0.66
N VAL A 109 11.44 1.16 -0.56
CA VAL A 109 10.65 -0.02 -0.95
C VAL A 109 9.41 -0.15 -0.07
N ALA A 110 9.56 -0.07 1.25
CA ALA A 110 8.44 -0.15 2.18
C ALA A 110 7.41 0.96 1.93
N LYS A 111 7.87 2.19 1.65
CA LYS A 111 6.98 3.31 1.30
C LYS A 111 6.25 3.10 -0.03
N ALA A 112 6.90 2.50 -1.01
CA ALA A 112 6.24 2.18 -2.28
C ALA A 112 5.15 1.10 -2.09
N ILE A 113 5.38 0.11 -1.23
CA ILE A 113 4.40 -0.92 -0.87
C ILE A 113 3.19 -0.30 -0.16
N GLU A 114 3.42 0.54 0.85
CA GLU A 114 2.35 1.26 1.56
C GLU A 114 1.50 2.08 0.59
N ARG A 115 2.11 2.79 -0.36
CA ARG A 115 1.37 3.56 -1.37
C ARG A 115 0.52 2.70 -2.31
N ILE A 116 0.91 1.45 -2.58
CA ILE A 116 0.06 0.50 -3.32
C ILE A 116 -1.20 0.19 -2.50
N GLY A 117 -1.07 -0.04 -1.20
CA GLY A 117 -2.18 -0.21 -0.27
C GLY A 117 -3.12 1.00 -0.27
N ASP A 118 -2.57 2.21 -0.11
CA ASP A 118 -3.32 3.47 -0.16
C ASP A 118 -4.15 3.60 -1.45
N HIS A 119 -3.57 3.26 -2.60
CA HIS A 119 -4.29 3.32 -3.87
C HIS A 119 -5.42 2.29 -3.95
N ALA A 120 -5.21 1.09 -3.41
CA ALA A 120 -6.24 0.06 -3.33
C ALA A 120 -7.40 0.50 -2.43
N LYS A 121 -7.09 1.10 -1.27
CA LYS A 121 -8.07 1.72 -0.36
C LYS A 121 -8.87 2.81 -1.08
N ASN A 122 -8.20 3.79 -1.68
CA ASN A 122 -8.86 4.89 -2.39
C ASN A 122 -9.81 4.40 -3.49
N MET A 123 -9.44 3.34 -4.22
CA MET A 123 -10.33 2.72 -5.20
C MET A 123 -11.55 2.08 -4.55
N SER A 124 -11.36 1.41 -3.42
CA SER A 124 -12.46 0.77 -2.69
C SER A 124 -13.42 1.80 -2.09
N GLU A 125 -12.93 2.89 -1.53
CA GLU A 125 -13.74 4.03 -1.10
C GLU A 125 -14.56 4.63 -2.26
N TYR A 126 -13.98 4.69 -3.44
CA TYR A 126 -14.67 5.15 -4.64
C TYR A 126 -15.79 4.19 -5.07
N VAL A 127 -15.59 2.87 -4.94
CA VAL A 127 -16.65 1.87 -5.19
C VAL A 127 -17.82 2.08 -4.22
N ILE A 128 -17.56 2.27 -2.95
CA ILE A 128 -18.60 2.55 -1.94
C ILE A 128 -19.34 3.83 -2.29
N TYR A 129 -18.63 4.88 -2.68
CA TYR A 129 -19.24 6.14 -3.11
C TYR A 129 -20.16 5.96 -4.32
N MET A 130 -19.72 5.23 -5.36
CA MET A 130 -20.53 4.99 -6.56
C MET A 130 -21.83 4.25 -6.26
N VAL A 131 -21.80 3.29 -5.35
CA VAL A 131 -22.95 2.43 -5.05
C VAL A 131 -23.87 3.07 -4.02
N LYS A 132 -23.33 3.64 -2.95
CA LYS A 132 -24.11 4.17 -1.82
C LYS A 132 -24.34 5.68 -1.88
N GLY A 133 -23.65 6.41 -2.75
CA GLY A 133 -23.76 7.86 -2.89
C GLY A 133 -23.17 8.66 -1.73
N ARG A 134 -22.40 8.02 -0.82
CA ARG A 134 -21.78 8.65 0.35
C ARG A 134 -20.26 8.59 0.29
N ASP A 135 -19.64 9.72 0.63
CA ASP A 135 -18.19 9.83 0.74
C ASP A 135 -17.73 9.24 2.08
N VAL A 136 -16.99 8.13 2.01
CA VAL A 136 -16.49 7.38 3.18
C VAL A 136 -15.01 7.64 3.48
N ARG A 137 -14.37 8.58 2.80
CA ARG A 137 -12.93 8.87 2.98
C ARG A 137 -12.56 9.43 4.36
N HIS A 138 -13.52 9.96 5.09
CA HIS A 138 -13.33 10.60 6.40
C HIS A 138 -14.19 9.98 7.50
N VAL A 139 -14.76 8.83 7.26
CA VAL A 139 -15.57 8.11 8.24
C VAL A 139 -14.81 6.92 8.82
N THR A 140 -15.20 6.48 9.99
CA THR A 140 -14.61 5.31 10.63
C THR A 140 -15.04 4.02 9.95
N VAL A 141 -14.26 2.94 10.15
CA VAL A 141 -14.61 1.61 9.62
C VAL A 141 -15.98 1.15 10.11
N ASP A 142 -16.31 1.41 11.39
CA ASP A 142 -17.62 1.07 11.97
C ASP A 142 -18.78 1.83 11.31
N GLU A 143 -18.55 3.05 10.85
CA GLU A 143 -19.53 3.83 10.10
C GLU A 143 -19.71 3.29 8.68
N ILE A 144 -18.62 2.83 8.04
CA ILE A 144 -18.68 2.17 6.74
C ILE A 144 -19.52 0.89 6.83
N ASP A 145 -19.34 0.09 7.89
CA ASP A 145 -20.11 -1.14 8.10
C ASP A 145 -21.60 -0.87 8.23
N ARG A 146 -22.01 0.15 8.98
CA ARG A 146 -23.43 0.55 9.09
C ARG A 146 -24.01 1.00 7.75
N GLU A 147 -23.22 1.69 6.92
CA GLU A 147 -23.67 2.16 5.60
C GLU A 147 -23.83 1.00 4.60
N ILE A 148 -23.10 -0.09 4.78
CA ILE A 148 -23.16 -1.27 3.92
C ILE A 148 -24.38 -2.14 4.25
N GLU A 149 -24.75 -2.21 5.53
CA GLU A 149 -25.91 -2.96 6.01
C GLU A 149 -27.26 -2.33 5.60
N LEU A 150 -27.26 -1.05 5.23
CA LEU A 150 -28.44 -0.31 4.73
C LEU A 150 -28.56 -0.41 3.21
#